data_eae56ee3989bc52bd937507a365ce9c3
#
_entry.id   eae56ee3989bc52bd937507a365ce9c3
#
_cell.length_a   1.000
_cell.length_b   1.000
_cell.length_c   1.000
_cell.angle_alpha   90.00
_cell.angle_beta   90.00
_cell.angle_gamma   90.00
#
_symmetry.space_group_name_H-M   'P 1'
#
loop_
_entity.id
_entity.type
_entity.pdbx_description
1 polymer ?
#
loop_
_entity_poly.entity_id
_entity_poly.type
_entity_poly.pdbx_seq_one_letter_code
_entity_poly.pdbx_strand_id
1 'polypeptide(L)'
;MAGLKRAVGIGAGIAALASACAAYAASPAIVAAIHARKANYKEIGGAFKTINDEIKTGSPDLATIRPLARDLLTRASGQLKYFPKGSGPVSGEKTRAKAAIWADQATFVKLHNDMLGAARLLQAATVSGDVAAMTSARTALGGACKSCHDKFRESD
;
A
#
# COMPACT_ATOMS: atom_id res chain seq x y z
N MET A 1 87.14 -7.18 14.16
CA MET A 1 86.00 -8.12 14.23
C MET A 1 84.72 -7.35 14.31
N ALA A 2 84.02 -7.23 13.19
CA ALA A 2 82.85 -6.38 13.04
C ALA A 2 81.56 -7.18 13.29
N GLY A 3 80.76 -6.81 14.25
CA GLY A 3 79.47 -7.42 14.58
C GLY A 3 78.33 -6.70 13.84
N LEU A 4 77.71 -7.40 12.90
CA LEU A 4 76.58 -6.90 12.09
C LEU A 4 75.31 -7.07 12.88
N LYS A 5 74.66 -5.93 13.32
CA LYS A 5 73.33 -5.93 13.97
C LYS A 5 72.27 -5.87 12.87
N ARG A 6 71.50 -6.96 12.74
CA ARG A 6 70.29 -6.98 11.90
C ARG A 6 69.14 -6.31 12.62
N ALA A 7 68.61 -5.23 12.08
CA ALA A 7 67.33 -4.62 12.51
C ALA A 7 66.19 -5.33 11.81
N VAL A 8 65.29 -5.94 12.59
CA VAL A 8 64.04 -6.54 12.11
C VAL A 8 62.97 -5.44 12.18
N GLY A 9 62.58 -4.91 11.02
CA GLY A 9 61.46 -3.99 10.90
C GLY A 9 60.12 -4.76 10.91
N ILE A 10 59.32 -4.56 11.95
CA ILE A 10 57.94 -5.05 12.03
C ILE A 10 57.05 -4.03 11.31
N GLY A 11 56.67 -4.32 10.07
CA GLY A 11 55.69 -3.54 9.34
C GLY A 11 54.30 -3.96 9.80
N ALA A 12 53.63 -3.11 10.58
CA ALA A 12 52.21 -3.26 10.92
C ALA A 12 51.36 -2.83 9.74
N GLY A 13 50.87 -3.82 8.98
CA GLY A 13 49.87 -3.59 7.94
C GLY A 13 48.51 -3.33 8.55
N ILE A 14 48.02 -2.09 8.47
CA ILE A 14 46.65 -1.74 8.81
C ILE A 14 45.76 -2.18 7.63
N ALA A 15 45.09 -3.32 7.76
CA ALA A 15 44.02 -3.74 6.84
C ALA A 15 42.79 -2.89 7.11
N ALA A 16 42.56 -1.87 6.30
CA ALA A 16 41.32 -1.08 6.31
C ALA A 16 40.16 -1.98 5.80
N LEU A 17 39.33 -2.46 6.71
CA LEU A 17 38.06 -3.09 6.39
C LEU A 17 37.10 -2.03 5.87
N ALA A 18 37.06 -1.81 4.57
CA ALA A 18 36.03 -1.03 3.91
C ALA A 18 34.72 -1.84 3.97
N SER A 19 33.89 -1.61 4.99
CA SER A 19 32.50 -2.08 5.02
C SER A 19 31.72 -1.40 3.90
N ALA A 20 31.61 -2.11 2.78
CA ALA A 20 30.71 -1.72 1.70
C ALA A 20 29.26 -1.85 2.23
N CYS A 21 28.65 -0.75 2.66
CA CYS A 21 27.19 -0.66 2.78
C CYS A 21 26.61 -0.80 1.38
N ALA A 22 26.36 -2.04 0.94
CA ALA A 22 25.53 -2.28 -0.23
C ALA A 22 24.15 -1.71 0.07
N ALA A 23 23.82 -0.57 -0.53
CA ALA A 23 22.46 -0.08 -0.56
C ALA A 23 21.62 -1.18 -1.23
N TYR A 24 20.78 -1.85 -0.46
CA TYR A 24 19.88 -2.89 -0.97
C TYR A 24 18.85 -2.19 -1.85
N ALA A 25 19.12 -2.08 -3.14
CA ALA A 25 18.11 -1.67 -4.10
C ALA A 25 16.99 -2.72 -4.08
N ALA A 26 15.73 -2.25 -4.07
CA ALA A 26 14.60 -3.16 -4.14
C ALA A 26 14.68 -4.02 -5.40
N SER A 27 14.33 -5.30 -5.30
CA SER A 27 14.26 -6.15 -6.48
C SER A 27 13.22 -5.63 -7.49
N PRO A 28 13.39 -5.89 -8.80
CA PRO A 28 12.40 -5.47 -9.80
C PRO A 28 10.96 -5.89 -9.47
N ALA A 29 10.78 -7.06 -8.87
CA ALA A 29 9.47 -7.55 -8.44
C ALA A 29 8.86 -6.69 -7.31
N ILE A 30 9.67 -6.22 -6.36
CA ILE A 30 9.23 -5.31 -5.29
C ILE A 30 8.83 -3.96 -5.87
N VAL A 31 9.64 -3.40 -6.78
CA VAL A 31 9.33 -2.14 -7.47
C VAL A 31 8.01 -2.25 -8.23
N ALA A 32 7.84 -3.34 -9.01
CA ALA A 32 6.61 -3.59 -9.76
C ALA A 32 5.38 -3.71 -8.84
N ALA A 33 5.50 -4.38 -7.68
CA ALA A 33 4.43 -4.50 -6.71
C ALA A 33 4.03 -3.13 -6.13
N ILE A 34 5.01 -2.25 -5.82
CA ILE A 34 4.74 -0.90 -5.33
C ILE A 34 4.01 -0.06 -6.38
N HIS A 35 4.45 -0.12 -7.65
CA HIS A 35 3.80 0.61 -8.74
C HIS A 35 2.38 0.10 -8.99
N ALA A 36 2.18 -1.21 -9.07
CA ALA A 36 0.88 -1.83 -9.23
C ALA A 36 -0.08 -1.47 -8.09
N ARG A 37 0.38 -1.50 -6.85
CA ARG A 37 -0.36 -1.06 -5.66
C ARG A 37 -0.85 0.38 -5.79
N LYS A 38 0.05 1.30 -6.16
CA LYS A 38 -0.27 2.73 -6.33
C LYS A 38 -1.28 2.95 -7.45
N ALA A 39 -1.07 2.32 -8.59
CA ALA A 39 -1.99 2.40 -9.73
C ALA A 39 -3.38 1.86 -9.35
N ASN A 40 -3.45 0.69 -8.72
CA ASN A 40 -4.72 0.08 -8.34
C ASN A 40 -5.49 0.93 -7.31
N TYR A 41 -4.83 1.51 -6.30
CA TYR A 41 -5.49 2.43 -5.36
C TYR A 41 -5.94 3.74 -6.00
N LYS A 42 -5.24 4.24 -7.01
CA LYS A 42 -5.67 5.41 -7.78
C LYS A 42 -7.02 5.14 -8.48
N GLU A 43 -7.16 3.97 -9.10
CA GLU A 43 -8.41 3.56 -9.75
C GLU A 43 -9.54 3.35 -8.73
N ILE A 44 -9.28 2.66 -7.61
CA ILE A 44 -10.24 2.49 -6.51
C ILE A 44 -10.73 3.86 -6.00
N GLY A 45 -9.80 4.79 -5.75
CA GLY A 45 -10.12 6.13 -5.27
C GLY A 45 -10.90 6.96 -6.28
N GLY A 46 -10.56 6.87 -7.57
CA GLY A 46 -11.28 7.52 -8.67
C GLY A 46 -12.72 7.01 -8.79
N ALA A 47 -12.90 5.69 -8.80
CA ALA A 47 -14.21 5.07 -8.84
C ALA A 47 -15.07 5.49 -7.61
N PHE A 48 -14.50 5.42 -6.41
CA PHE A 48 -15.20 5.83 -5.19
C PHE A 48 -15.59 7.32 -5.22
N LYS A 49 -14.70 8.19 -5.73
CA LYS A 49 -15.02 9.62 -5.87
C LYS A 49 -16.22 9.83 -6.78
N THR A 50 -16.25 9.25 -7.96
CA THR A 50 -17.37 9.37 -8.90
C THR A 50 -18.66 8.85 -8.30
N ILE A 51 -18.65 7.66 -7.69
CA ILE A 51 -19.81 7.07 -7.02
C ILE A 51 -20.32 7.99 -5.89
N ASN A 52 -19.39 8.52 -5.07
CA ASN A 52 -19.75 9.43 -3.98
C ASN A 52 -20.39 10.73 -4.50
N ASP A 53 -19.89 11.28 -5.58
CA ASP A 53 -20.41 12.52 -6.14
C ASP A 53 -21.81 12.30 -6.75
N GLU A 54 -22.02 11.20 -7.46
CA GLU A 54 -23.34 10.81 -7.98
C GLU A 54 -24.38 10.59 -6.85
N ILE A 55 -24.03 9.84 -5.80
CA ILE A 55 -24.96 9.61 -4.68
C ILE A 55 -25.35 10.92 -3.99
N LYS A 56 -24.45 11.90 -3.91
CA LYS A 56 -24.74 13.22 -3.32
C LYS A 56 -25.76 14.03 -4.10
N THR A 57 -25.99 13.76 -5.35
CA THR A 57 -27.04 14.45 -6.15
C THR A 57 -28.45 14.11 -5.67
N GLY A 58 -28.62 13.02 -4.92
CA GLY A 58 -29.92 12.48 -4.51
C GLY A 58 -30.65 11.68 -5.61
N SER A 59 -30.14 11.73 -6.85
CA SER A 59 -30.66 10.99 -8.00
C SER A 59 -29.51 10.46 -8.86
N PRO A 60 -28.76 9.46 -8.36
CA PRO A 60 -27.55 9.00 -9.00
C PRO A 60 -27.82 8.29 -10.34
N ASP A 61 -26.96 8.53 -11.34
CA ASP A 61 -26.97 7.78 -12.58
C ASP A 61 -26.46 6.34 -12.34
N LEU A 62 -27.42 5.41 -12.25
CA LEU A 62 -27.12 3.98 -12.01
C LEU A 62 -26.33 3.36 -13.16
N ALA A 63 -26.47 3.85 -14.40
CA ALA A 63 -25.70 3.34 -15.52
C ALA A 63 -24.21 3.64 -15.35
N THR A 64 -23.89 4.80 -14.80
CA THR A 64 -22.52 5.21 -14.47
C THR A 64 -21.98 4.49 -13.25
N ILE A 65 -22.73 4.43 -12.13
CA ILE A 65 -22.13 3.96 -10.86
C ILE A 65 -22.08 2.45 -10.69
N ARG A 66 -22.98 1.69 -11.30
CA ARG A 66 -22.99 0.21 -11.21
C ARG A 66 -21.68 -0.44 -11.69
N PRO A 67 -21.16 -0.12 -12.89
CA PRO A 67 -19.89 -0.68 -13.34
C PRO A 67 -18.72 -0.23 -12.45
N LEU A 68 -18.73 1.02 -11.97
CA LEU A 68 -17.69 1.54 -11.07
C LEU A 68 -17.69 0.83 -9.72
N ALA A 69 -18.84 0.56 -9.11
CA ALA A 69 -18.93 -0.16 -7.85
C ALA A 69 -18.42 -1.61 -7.97
N ARG A 70 -18.74 -2.28 -9.09
CA ARG A 70 -18.22 -3.61 -9.39
C ARG A 70 -16.70 -3.62 -9.61
N ASP A 71 -16.17 -2.67 -10.40
CA ASP A 71 -14.72 -2.56 -10.64
C ASP A 71 -13.96 -2.25 -9.35
N LEU A 72 -14.46 -1.32 -8.53
CA LEU A 72 -13.92 -1.00 -7.22
C LEU A 72 -13.80 -2.26 -6.35
N LEU A 73 -14.87 -3.04 -6.23
CA LEU A 73 -14.85 -4.28 -5.43
C LEU A 73 -13.85 -5.31 -6.00
N THR A 74 -13.81 -5.48 -7.31
CA THR A 74 -12.88 -6.41 -7.98
C THR A 74 -11.43 -6.02 -7.71
N ARG A 75 -11.10 -4.74 -7.87
CA ARG A 75 -9.76 -4.20 -7.61
C ARG A 75 -9.37 -4.33 -6.14
N ALA A 76 -10.29 -3.98 -5.24
CA ALA A 76 -10.08 -4.09 -3.80
C ALA A 76 -9.81 -5.54 -3.39
N SER A 77 -10.56 -6.51 -3.92
CA SER A 77 -10.39 -7.94 -3.59
C SER A 77 -9.00 -8.49 -3.92
N GLY A 78 -8.35 -7.96 -4.96
CA GLY A 78 -7.00 -8.36 -5.36
C GLY A 78 -5.85 -7.55 -4.73
N GLN A 79 -6.15 -6.63 -3.83
CA GLN A 79 -5.17 -5.61 -3.41
C GLN A 79 -4.05 -6.15 -2.52
N LEU A 80 -4.31 -7.13 -1.66
CA LEU A 80 -3.30 -7.65 -0.71
C LEU A 80 -2.06 -8.23 -1.39
N LYS A 81 -2.19 -8.78 -2.61
CA LYS A 81 -1.06 -9.32 -3.37
C LYS A 81 0.04 -8.28 -3.68
N TYR A 82 -0.29 -6.99 -3.63
CA TYR A 82 0.64 -5.91 -3.89
C TYR A 82 1.39 -5.43 -2.64
N PHE A 83 1.31 -6.18 -1.53
CA PHE A 83 2.04 -5.92 -0.29
C PHE A 83 3.02 -7.04 0.07
N PRO A 84 3.88 -7.50 -0.84
CA PRO A 84 4.90 -8.48 -0.48
C PRO A 84 5.84 -7.91 0.58
N LYS A 85 6.47 -8.81 1.37
CA LYS A 85 7.50 -8.42 2.34
C LYS A 85 8.60 -7.62 1.62
N GLY A 86 9.03 -6.51 2.22
CA GLY A 86 10.05 -5.64 1.63
C GLY A 86 9.50 -4.53 0.71
N SER A 87 8.18 -4.49 0.42
CA SER A 87 7.59 -3.43 -0.42
C SER A 87 7.14 -2.17 0.36
N GLY A 88 7.70 -1.97 1.55
CA GLY A 88 7.52 -0.78 2.38
C GLY A 88 8.65 0.23 2.25
N PRO A 89 8.82 1.13 3.26
CA PRO A 89 9.88 2.14 3.25
C PRO A 89 11.29 1.57 3.10
N VAL A 90 11.52 0.36 3.60
CA VAL A 90 12.80 -0.36 3.52
C VAL A 90 13.24 -0.64 2.06
N SER A 91 12.32 -0.59 1.11
CA SER A 91 12.63 -0.79 -0.32
C SER A 91 13.47 0.35 -0.92
N GLY A 92 13.50 1.53 -0.30
CA GLY A 92 14.06 2.74 -0.90
C GLY A 92 13.17 3.37 -1.98
N GLU A 93 12.09 2.69 -2.41
CA GLU A 93 11.13 3.21 -3.36
C GLU A 93 10.15 4.18 -2.71
N LYS A 94 9.75 5.22 -3.45
CA LYS A 94 8.75 6.19 -2.97
C LYS A 94 7.41 5.50 -2.75
N THR A 95 7.03 5.32 -1.49
CA THR A 95 5.75 4.74 -1.08
C THR A 95 5.20 5.46 0.15
N ARG A 96 3.88 5.48 0.28
CA ARG A 96 3.18 5.98 1.48
C ARG A 96 2.73 4.85 2.41
N ALA A 97 3.07 3.61 2.09
CA ALA A 97 2.80 2.46 2.96
C ALA A 97 3.74 2.50 4.17
N LYS A 98 3.17 2.60 5.38
CA LYS A 98 3.95 2.57 6.63
C LYS A 98 4.52 1.18 6.89
N ALA A 99 5.67 1.10 7.56
CA ALA A 99 6.26 -0.17 8.02
C ALA A 99 5.31 -0.98 8.91
N ALA A 100 4.38 -0.32 9.59
CA ALA A 100 3.36 -0.92 10.43
C ALA A 100 2.50 -1.98 9.72
N ILE A 101 2.35 -1.92 8.39
CA ILE A 101 1.62 -2.93 7.60
C ILE A 101 2.22 -4.32 7.80
N TRP A 102 3.54 -4.43 7.80
CA TRP A 102 4.26 -5.70 7.94
C TRP A 102 4.53 -6.07 9.40
N ALA A 103 4.49 -5.10 10.32
CA ALA A 103 4.61 -5.32 11.75
C ALA A 103 3.29 -5.78 12.40
N ASP A 104 2.15 -5.29 11.89
CA ASP A 104 0.80 -5.62 12.39
C ASP A 104 -0.10 -6.09 11.24
N GLN A 105 0.32 -7.16 10.59
CA GLN A 105 -0.36 -7.71 9.43
C GLN A 105 -1.78 -8.18 9.75
N ALA A 106 -2.02 -8.67 10.95
CA ALA A 106 -3.36 -9.12 11.36
C ALA A 106 -4.37 -7.97 11.31
N THR A 107 -4.04 -6.81 11.89
CA THR A 107 -4.90 -5.62 11.84
C THR A 107 -5.02 -5.08 10.41
N PHE A 108 -3.93 -5.10 9.62
CA PHE A 108 -3.97 -4.66 8.23
C PHE A 108 -4.96 -5.49 7.40
N VAL A 109 -4.90 -6.81 7.50
CA VAL A 109 -5.83 -7.73 6.82
C VAL A 109 -7.27 -7.54 7.32
N LYS A 110 -7.46 -7.37 8.64
CA LYS A 110 -8.79 -7.10 9.20
C LYS A 110 -9.40 -5.83 8.58
N LEU A 111 -8.69 -4.70 8.60
CA LEU A 111 -9.19 -3.43 8.05
C LEU A 111 -9.41 -3.52 6.53
N HIS A 112 -8.60 -4.30 5.82
CA HIS A 112 -8.86 -4.60 4.41
C HIS A 112 -10.17 -5.36 4.22
N ASN A 113 -10.44 -6.37 5.04
CA ASN A 113 -11.69 -7.14 4.99
C ASN A 113 -12.92 -6.28 5.36
N ASP A 114 -12.80 -5.37 6.33
CA ASP A 114 -13.84 -4.40 6.68
C ASP A 114 -14.17 -3.51 5.46
N MET A 115 -13.14 -3.03 4.75
CA MET A 115 -13.32 -2.28 3.49
C MET A 115 -14.02 -3.13 2.42
N LEU A 116 -13.65 -4.40 2.25
CA LEU A 116 -14.32 -5.31 1.29
C LEU A 116 -15.78 -5.54 1.64
N GLY A 117 -16.10 -5.68 2.92
CA GLY A 117 -17.49 -5.78 3.40
C GLY A 117 -18.30 -4.56 2.99
N ALA A 118 -17.78 -3.37 3.26
CA ALA A 118 -18.45 -2.10 2.90
C ALA A 118 -18.57 -1.92 1.37
N ALA A 119 -17.56 -2.33 0.60
CA ALA A 119 -17.61 -2.27 -0.86
C ALA A 119 -18.67 -3.21 -1.45
N ARG A 120 -18.86 -4.41 -0.88
CA ARG A 120 -19.94 -5.34 -1.27
C ARG A 120 -21.32 -4.73 -1.00
N LEU A 121 -21.51 -4.11 0.16
CA LEU A 121 -22.77 -3.42 0.48
C LEU A 121 -23.05 -2.28 -0.50
N LEU A 122 -22.03 -1.50 -0.85
CA LEU A 122 -22.18 -0.43 -1.85
C LEU A 122 -22.56 -1.00 -3.22
N GLN A 123 -21.87 -2.04 -3.68
CA GLN A 123 -22.23 -2.69 -4.95
C GLN A 123 -23.67 -3.20 -4.94
N ALA A 124 -24.08 -3.89 -3.88
CA ALA A 124 -25.45 -4.41 -3.76
C ALA A 124 -26.49 -3.28 -3.80
N ALA A 125 -26.24 -2.18 -3.09
CA ALA A 125 -27.11 -1.01 -3.09
C ALA A 125 -27.21 -0.35 -4.48
N THR A 126 -26.11 -0.29 -5.26
CA THR A 126 -26.18 0.22 -6.64
C THR A 126 -26.98 -0.70 -7.56
N VAL A 127 -26.96 -2.00 -7.33
CA VAL A 127 -27.76 -2.96 -8.10
C VAL A 127 -29.25 -2.79 -7.82
N SER A 128 -29.65 -2.67 -6.53
CA SER A 128 -31.04 -2.46 -6.13
C SER A 128 -31.58 -1.08 -6.54
N GLY A 129 -30.73 -0.07 -6.66
CA GLY A 129 -31.13 1.31 -6.92
C GLY A 129 -31.64 2.05 -5.68
N ASP A 130 -31.51 1.49 -4.49
CA ASP A 130 -31.92 2.12 -3.22
C ASP A 130 -30.92 3.22 -2.82
N VAL A 131 -31.31 4.47 -2.96
CA VAL A 131 -30.49 5.66 -2.67
C VAL A 131 -30.13 5.75 -1.19
N ALA A 132 -31.03 5.37 -0.27
CA ALA A 132 -30.74 5.38 1.15
C ALA A 132 -29.70 4.33 1.53
N ALA A 133 -29.82 3.11 0.99
CA ALA A 133 -28.83 2.05 1.14
C ALA A 133 -27.49 2.46 0.52
N MET A 134 -27.47 3.06 -0.66
CA MET A 134 -26.25 3.59 -1.29
C MET A 134 -25.56 4.64 -0.41
N THR A 135 -26.31 5.58 0.18
CA THR A 135 -25.79 6.62 1.07
C THR A 135 -25.16 6.02 2.32
N SER A 136 -25.81 5.03 2.94
CA SER A 136 -25.28 4.33 4.11
C SER A 136 -24.01 3.54 3.77
N ALA A 137 -24.04 2.76 2.68
CA ALA A 137 -22.90 1.95 2.26
C ALA A 137 -21.69 2.80 1.83
N ARG A 138 -21.92 3.92 1.14
CA ARG A 138 -20.88 4.91 0.80
C ARG A 138 -20.19 5.46 2.05
N THR A 139 -20.99 5.83 3.08
CA THR A 139 -20.46 6.35 4.35
C THR A 139 -19.62 5.28 5.06
N ALA A 140 -20.10 4.04 5.11
CA ALA A 140 -19.37 2.91 5.68
C ALA A 140 -18.05 2.65 4.95
N LEU A 141 -18.05 2.66 3.60
CA LEU A 141 -16.84 2.45 2.81
C LEU A 141 -15.82 3.58 3.02
N GLY A 142 -16.26 4.84 3.06
CA GLY A 142 -15.41 5.98 3.35
C GLY A 142 -14.76 5.88 4.73
N GLY A 143 -15.52 5.46 5.75
CA GLY A 143 -15.02 5.20 7.09
C GLY A 143 -13.98 4.09 7.14
N ALA A 144 -14.22 2.99 6.45
CA ALA A 144 -13.27 1.87 6.36
C ALA A 144 -11.96 2.29 5.67
N CYS A 145 -12.05 3.06 4.58
CA CYS A 145 -10.86 3.63 3.92
C CYS A 145 -10.06 4.51 4.87
N LYS A 146 -10.74 5.40 5.61
CA LYS A 146 -10.10 6.29 6.57
C LYS A 146 -9.39 5.53 7.67
N SER A 147 -10.04 4.56 8.30
CA SER A 147 -9.47 3.77 9.40
C SER A 147 -8.18 3.06 9.00
N CYS A 148 -8.12 2.51 7.78
CA CYS A 148 -6.91 1.90 7.25
C CYS A 148 -5.82 2.95 6.96
N HIS A 149 -6.19 4.08 6.36
CA HIS A 149 -5.26 5.16 6.03
C HIS A 149 -4.61 5.77 7.27
N ASP A 150 -5.37 6.05 8.31
CA ASP A 150 -4.86 6.64 9.56
C ASP A 150 -3.75 5.77 10.18
N LYS A 151 -3.91 4.45 10.14
CA LYS A 151 -2.96 3.53 10.75
C LYS A 151 -1.78 3.18 9.84
N PHE A 152 -2.02 2.98 8.54
CA PHE A 152 -1.11 2.29 7.64
C PHE A 152 -0.59 3.13 6.46
N ARG A 153 -1.08 4.36 6.28
CA ARG A 153 -0.66 5.26 5.20
C ARG A 153 -0.06 6.55 5.78
N GLU A 154 1.08 7.00 5.22
CA GLU A 154 1.62 8.31 5.54
C GLU A 154 0.67 9.41 5.07
N SER A 155 0.58 10.50 5.84
CA SER A 155 -0.12 11.73 5.43
C SER A 155 0.54 12.35 4.20
N ASP A 156 -0.19 13.19 3.48
CA ASP A 156 0.35 14.00 2.38
C ASP A 156 1.28 15.08 2.90
#